data_f619e524c56895382dc540d5f7b034c5
#
_entry.id   f619e524c56895382dc540d5f7b034c5
#
_cell.length_a   1.000
_cell.length_b   1.000
_cell.length_c   1.000
_cell.angle_alpha   90.00
_cell.angle_beta   90.00
_cell.angle_gamma   90.00
#
_symmetry.space_group_name_H-M   'P 1'
#
loop_
_entity.id
_entity.type
_entity.pdbx_description
1 polymer ?
#
loop_
_entity_poly.entity_id
_entity_poly.type
_entity_poly.pdbx_seq_one_letter_code
_entity_poly.pdbx_strand_id
1 'polypeptide(L)'
;MRIVYFVNAAWYFELHWLDRSEAAISKGYEVHLVSNFADDAIKNNLEKKGIKCWDIELNRFSKNVFKNISIFTAFRKICKQIKPDLIHLITIKPILFGGLYARVAGIPFVVSFVGLGRLFGNKRGWLNKFIFNSVLSIYSLLLSAKSPAQVIFEHNADFAELNKYIKFG
;
A
#
# COMPACT_ATOMS: atom_id res chain seq x y z
N MET A 1 10.51 10.43 -13.64
CA MET A 1 10.04 9.20 -12.99
C MET A 1 8.74 9.49 -12.25
N ARG A 2 7.71 8.64 -12.41
CA ARG A 2 6.39 8.74 -11.77
C ARG A 2 6.30 7.76 -10.62
N ILE A 3 6.11 8.29 -9.41
CA ILE A 3 5.99 7.50 -8.18
C ILE A 3 4.53 7.51 -7.75
N VAL A 4 3.95 6.34 -7.52
CA VAL A 4 2.62 6.19 -6.94
C VAL A 4 2.73 5.71 -5.51
N TYR A 5 2.26 6.50 -4.55
CA TYR A 5 2.00 6.07 -3.19
C TYR A 5 0.56 5.54 -3.10
N PHE A 6 0.39 4.34 -2.55
CA PHE A 6 -0.92 3.79 -2.26
C PHE A 6 -1.05 3.54 -0.77
N VAL A 7 -1.94 4.28 -0.13
CA VAL A 7 -2.10 4.33 1.33
C VAL A 7 -3.58 4.27 1.71
N ASN A 8 -3.91 3.67 2.84
CA ASN A 8 -5.31 3.54 3.27
C ASN A 8 -6.02 4.87 3.55
N ALA A 9 -5.30 5.88 4.05
CA ALA A 9 -5.87 7.15 4.46
C ALA A 9 -4.90 8.31 4.18
N ALA A 10 -5.41 9.38 3.58
CA ALA A 10 -4.60 10.54 3.17
C ALA A 10 -3.97 11.26 4.36
N TRP A 11 -4.66 11.37 5.51
CA TRP A 11 -4.09 12.00 6.71
C TRP A 11 -2.83 11.27 7.21
N TYR A 12 -2.77 9.92 7.07
CA TYR A 12 -1.59 9.16 7.46
C TYR A 12 -0.41 9.45 6.53
N PHE A 13 -0.67 9.56 5.23
CA PHE A 13 0.35 9.95 4.26
C PHE A 13 0.87 11.37 4.55
N GLU A 14 0.00 12.32 4.80
CA GLU A 14 0.37 13.70 5.12
C GLU A 14 1.29 13.76 6.34
N LEU A 15 0.96 13.00 7.39
CA LEU A 15 1.71 13.00 8.65
C LEU A 15 3.10 12.34 8.55
N HIS A 16 3.25 11.28 7.76
CA HIS A 16 4.44 10.43 7.81
C HIS A 16 5.26 10.39 6.52
N TRP A 17 4.66 10.77 5.39
CA TRP A 17 5.29 10.58 4.06
C TRP A 17 5.42 11.86 3.25
N LEU A 18 4.87 12.97 3.74
CA LEU A 18 4.86 14.23 3.02
C LEU A 18 6.26 14.74 2.72
N ASP A 19 7.14 14.83 3.72
CA ASP A 19 8.52 15.33 3.55
C ASP A 19 9.30 14.53 2.50
N ARG A 20 9.15 13.21 2.50
CA ARG A 20 9.78 12.34 1.50
C ARG A 20 9.24 12.59 0.10
N SER A 21 7.95 12.88 0.01
CA SER A 21 7.28 13.18 -1.26
C SER A 21 7.69 14.55 -1.80
N GLU A 22 7.81 15.56 -0.95
CA GLU A 22 8.31 16.88 -1.32
C GLU A 22 9.79 16.80 -1.76
N ALA A 23 10.61 16.01 -1.07
CA ALA A 23 11.97 15.74 -1.48
C ALA A 23 12.07 15.00 -2.84
N ALA A 24 11.13 14.12 -3.15
CA ALA A 24 11.06 13.48 -4.46
C ALA A 24 10.66 14.49 -5.56
N ILE A 25 9.68 15.35 -5.29
CA ILE A 25 9.25 16.41 -6.21
C ILE A 25 10.39 17.39 -6.49
N SER A 26 11.16 17.79 -5.48
CA SER A 26 12.30 18.70 -5.65
C SER A 26 13.40 18.11 -6.54
N LYS A 27 13.47 16.79 -6.64
CA LYS A 27 14.35 16.05 -7.56
C LYS A 27 13.75 15.83 -8.95
N GLY A 28 12.59 16.44 -9.25
CA GLY A 28 11.93 16.34 -10.54
C GLY A 28 11.09 15.07 -10.73
N TYR A 29 10.74 14.37 -9.66
CA TYR A 29 9.84 13.22 -9.75
C TYR A 29 8.38 13.69 -9.71
N GLU A 30 7.54 13.03 -10.46
CA GLU A 30 6.08 13.23 -10.42
C GLU A 30 5.50 12.29 -9.35
N VAL A 31 4.86 12.86 -8.34
CA VAL A 31 4.31 12.13 -7.19
C VAL A 31 2.80 12.07 -7.27
N HIS A 32 2.26 10.86 -7.19
CA HIS A 32 0.83 10.56 -7.13
C HIS A 32 0.50 9.89 -5.80
N LEU A 33 -0.59 10.32 -5.18
CA LEU A 33 -1.16 9.66 -4.00
C LEU A 33 -2.52 9.04 -4.36
N VAL A 34 -2.62 7.74 -4.21
CA VAL A 34 -3.89 7.00 -4.27
C VAL A 34 -4.30 6.67 -2.84
N SER A 35 -5.41 7.23 -2.39
CA SER A 35 -5.84 7.09 -1.00
C SER A 35 -7.34 7.35 -0.83
N ASN A 36 -7.87 7.09 0.35
CA ASN A 36 -9.17 7.61 0.77
C ASN A 36 -8.99 9.02 1.35
N PHE A 37 -9.70 9.98 0.77
CA PHE A 37 -9.73 11.37 1.22
C PHE A 37 -11.05 11.62 1.94
N ALA A 38 -11.02 11.43 3.28
CA ALA A 38 -12.19 11.74 4.12
C ALA A 38 -12.41 13.26 4.32
N ASP A 39 -11.41 14.07 3.97
CA ASP A 39 -11.39 15.52 4.12
C ASP A 39 -10.77 16.18 2.88
N ASP A 40 -11.56 17.03 2.23
CA ASP A 40 -11.11 17.80 1.07
C ASP A 40 -9.99 18.80 1.42
N ALA A 41 -9.90 19.26 2.66
CA ALA A 41 -8.82 20.16 3.09
C ALA A 41 -7.46 19.48 2.98
N ILE A 42 -7.36 18.21 3.37
CA ILE A 42 -6.12 17.43 3.22
C ILE A 42 -5.76 17.27 1.75
N LYS A 43 -6.74 16.90 0.90
CA LYS A 43 -6.52 16.77 -0.54
C LYS A 43 -5.98 18.07 -1.14
N ASN A 44 -6.65 19.19 -0.87
CA ASN A 44 -6.28 20.50 -1.38
C ASN A 44 -4.87 20.93 -0.89
N ASN A 45 -4.51 20.62 0.36
CA ASN A 45 -3.18 20.90 0.90
C ASN A 45 -2.09 20.10 0.15
N LEU A 46 -2.31 18.82 -0.06
CA LEU A 46 -1.37 17.94 -0.79
C LEU A 46 -1.22 18.36 -2.26
N GLU A 47 -2.32 18.74 -2.92
CA GLU A 47 -2.29 19.22 -4.32
C GLU A 47 -1.52 20.56 -4.45
N LYS A 48 -1.64 21.49 -3.49
CA LYS A 48 -0.84 22.73 -3.43
C LYS A 48 0.67 22.44 -3.31
N LYS A 49 1.04 21.30 -2.75
CA LYS A 49 2.44 20.86 -2.61
C LYS A 49 2.93 20.06 -3.83
N GLY A 50 2.13 20.00 -4.90
CA GLY A 50 2.50 19.35 -6.17
C GLY A 50 2.23 17.85 -6.22
N ILE A 51 1.51 17.29 -5.24
CA ILE A 51 1.13 15.88 -5.21
C ILE A 51 -0.19 15.70 -5.98
N LYS A 52 -0.22 14.81 -6.96
CA LYS A 52 -1.44 14.49 -7.71
C LYS A 52 -2.29 13.48 -6.94
N CYS A 53 -3.45 13.91 -6.46
CA CYS A 53 -4.32 13.12 -5.59
C CYS A 53 -5.39 12.34 -6.37
N TRP A 54 -5.54 11.06 -6.06
CA TRP A 54 -6.50 10.12 -6.65
C TRP A 54 -7.32 9.50 -5.54
N ASP A 55 -8.60 9.83 -5.49
CA ASP A 55 -9.50 9.27 -4.49
C ASP A 55 -9.92 7.85 -4.84
N ILE A 56 -9.88 6.99 -3.85
CA ILE A 56 -10.35 5.61 -3.94
C ILE A 56 -11.13 5.26 -2.67
N GLU A 57 -12.36 4.78 -2.85
CA GLU A 57 -13.21 4.38 -1.72
C GLU A 57 -12.62 3.16 -0.99
N LEU A 58 -11.70 3.42 -0.05
CA LEU A 58 -10.95 2.41 0.65
C LEU A 58 -11.36 2.31 2.12
N ASN A 59 -12.30 1.43 2.43
CA ASN A 59 -12.66 1.14 3.82
C ASN A 59 -11.70 0.09 4.40
N ARG A 60 -10.77 0.54 5.27
CA ARG A 60 -9.73 -0.32 5.90
C ARG A 60 -10.29 -1.46 6.74
N PHE A 61 -11.53 -1.36 7.22
CA PHE A 61 -12.14 -2.36 8.09
C PHE A 61 -13.09 -3.32 7.33
N SER A 62 -13.44 -3.03 6.09
CA SER A 62 -14.34 -3.88 5.31
C SER A 62 -13.71 -5.23 5.01
N LYS A 63 -14.40 -6.31 5.37
CA LYS A 63 -14.10 -7.69 4.98
C LYS A 63 -14.92 -8.12 3.76
N ASN A 64 -15.71 -7.22 3.17
CA ASN A 64 -16.56 -7.52 2.02
C ASN A 64 -15.70 -7.75 0.77
N VAL A 65 -15.80 -8.95 0.20
CA VAL A 65 -15.01 -9.39 -0.97
C VAL A 65 -15.28 -8.51 -2.19
N PHE A 66 -16.55 -8.15 -2.45
CA PHE A 66 -16.91 -7.30 -3.59
C PHE A 66 -16.30 -5.91 -3.49
N LYS A 67 -16.30 -5.30 -2.29
CA LYS A 67 -15.61 -4.02 -2.05
C LYS A 67 -14.10 -4.13 -2.22
N ASN A 68 -13.52 -5.25 -1.89
CA ASN A 68 -12.09 -5.48 -2.07
C ASN A 68 -11.71 -5.65 -3.55
N ILE A 69 -12.56 -6.28 -4.36
CA ILE A 69 -12.37 -6.38 -5.82
C ILE A 69 -12.49 -4.99 -6.47
N SER A 70 -13.42 -4.15 -6.01
CA SER A 70 -13.55 -2.77 -6.52
C SER A 70 -12.30 -1.93 -6.28
N ILE A 71 -11.66 -2.09 -5.11
CA ILE A 71 -10.38 -1.43 -4.81
C ILE A 71 -9.29 -1.83 -5.81
N PHE A 72 -9.14 -3.13 -6.08
CA PHE A 72 -8.16 -3.62 -7.05
C PHE A 72 -8.41 -3.06 -8.45
N THR A 73 -9.66 -3.09 -8.92
CA THR A 73 -10.01 -2.59 -10.25
C THR A 73 -9.85 -1.09 -10.39
N ALA A 74 -10.22 -0.32 -9.36
CA ALA A 74 -10.02 1.13 -9.32
C ALA A 74 -8.53 1.48 -9.32
N PHE A 75 -7.72 0.84 -8.47
CA PHE A 75 -6.27 1.05 -8.43
C PHE A 75 -5.62 0.72 -9.77
N ARG A 76 -5.98 -0.42 -10.39
CA ARG A 76 -5.51 -0.80 -11.72
C ARG A 76 -5.86 0.25 -12.78
N LYS A 77 -7.08 0.80 -12.76
CA LYS A 77 -7.52 1.85 -13.70
C LYS A 77 -6.68 3.12 -13.54
N ILE A 78 -6.45 3.56 -12.31
CA ILE A 78 -5.61 4.71 -11.99
C ILE A 78 -4.17 4.48 -12.48
N CYS A 79 -3.57 3.35 -12.15
CA CYS A 79 -2.20 3.03 -12.57
C CYS A 79 -2.05 2.95 -14.10
N LYS A 80 -3.08 2.49 -14.84
CA LYS A 80 -3.06 2.51 -16.31
C LYS A 80 -3.03 3.93 -16.88
N GLN A 81 -3.64 4.90 -16.21
CA GLN A 81 -3.59 6.32 -16.61
C GLN A 81 -2.24 6.94 -16.26
N ILE A 82 -1.74 6.70 -15.04
CA ILE A 82 -0.47 7.27 -14.55
C ILE A 82 0.72 6.63 -15.27
N LYS A 83 0.70 5.30 -15.51
CA LYS A 83 1.83 4.48 -15.96
C LYS A 83 3.05 4.68 -15.04
N PRO A 84 2.96 4.27 -13.76
CA PRO A 84 4.00 4.51 -12.77
C PRO A 84 5.29 3.75 -13.10
N ASP A 85 6.41 4.37 -12.77
CA ASP A 85 7.73 3.75 -12.83
C ASP A 85 8.08 3.04 -11.50
N LEU A 86 7.43 3.47 -10.40
CA LEU A 86 7.57 2.89 -9.06
C LEU A 86 6.23 3.00 -8.31
N ILE A 87 5.89 1.96 -7.55
CA ILE A 87 4.73 1.96 -6.66
C ILE A 87 5.19 1.77 -5.22
N HIS A 88 4.80 2.65 -4.31
CA HIS A 88 5.05 2.52 -2.89
C HIS A 88 3.75 2.18 -2.15
N LEU A 89 3.72 1.01 -1.54
CA LEU A 89 2.55 0.40 -0.91
C LEU A 89 2.68 0.48 0.61
N ILE A 90 1.73 1.12 1.26
CA ILE A 90 1.76 1.36 2.69
C ILE A 90 0.47 0.84 3.31
N THR A 91 0.56 0.04 4.35
CA THR A 91 -0.54 -0.66 5.04
C THR A 91 -1.07 -1.89 4.29
N ILE A 92 -1.83 -2.75 5.01
CA ILE A 92 -2.18 -4.11 4.59
C ILE A 92 -2.92 -4.17 3.23
N LYS A 93 -4.01 -3.41 3.03
CA LYS A 93 -4.80 -3.49 1.80
C LYS A 93 -4.06 -2.95 0.57
N PRO A 94 -3.40 -1.78 0.62
CA PRO A 94 -2.50 -1.33 -0.43
C PRO A 94 -1.44 -2.36 -0.79
N ILE A 95 -0.80 -3.00 0.20
CA ILE A 95 0.21 -4.04 -0.05
C ILE A 95 -0.41 -5.22 -0.80
N LEU A 96 -1.58 -5.71 -0.37
CA LEU A 96 -2.23 -6.84 -1.02
C LEU A 96 -2.65 -6.52 -2.46
N PHE A 97 -3.45 -5.47 -2.66
CA PHE A 97 -4.03 -5.18 -3.97
C PHE A 97 -3.07 -4.48 -4.91
N GLY A 98 -2.30 -3.52 -4.38
CA GLY A 98 -1.29 -2.81 -5.16
C GLY A 98 -0.11 -3.72 -5.51
N GLY A 99 0.32 -4.57 -4.58
CA GLY A 99 1.41 -5.52 -4.81
C GLY A 99 1.06 -6.58 -5.85
N LEU A 100 -0.15 -7.16 -5.80
CA LEU A 100 -0.62 -8.08 -6.85
C LEU A 100 -0.63 -7.40 -8.22
N TYR A 101 -1.14 -6.17 -8.30
CA TYR A 101 -1.12 -5.41 -9.55
C TYR A 101 0.32 -5.14 -10.03
N ALA A 102 1.18 -4.60 -9.16
CA ALA A 102 2.55 -4.25 -9.51
C ALA A 102 3.34 -5.47 -10.01
N ARG A 103 3.19 -6.62 -9.34
CA ARG A 103 3.83 -7.87 -9.73
C ARG A 103 3.37 -8.36 -11.11
N VAL A 104 2.05 -8.35 -11.38
CA VAL A 104 1.50 -8.78 -12.68
C VAL A 104 1.89 -7.80 -13.79
N ALA A 105 1.96 -6.52 -13.48
CA ALA A 105 2.35 -5.48 -14.43
C ALA A 105 3.86 -5.34 -14.64
N GLY A 106 4.69 -6.06 -13.86
CA GLY A 106 6.15 -5.96 -13.93
C GLY A 106 6.71 -4.62 -13.44
N ILE A 107 5.97 -3.90 -12.58
CA ILE A 107 6.37 -2.61 -12.05
C ILE A 107 7.12 -2.80 -10.74
N PRO A 108 8.33 -2.21 -10.58
CA PRO A 108 9.03 -2.20 -9.29
C PRO A 108 8.19 -1.58 -8.19
N PHE A 109 8.24 -2.16 -6.99
CA PHE A 109 7.48 -1.63 -5.88
C PHE A 109 8.19 -1.73 -4.54
N VAL A 110 7.86 -0.80 -3.66
CA VAL A 110 8.30 -0.74 -2.26
C VAL A 110 7.10 -1.06 -1.37
N VAL A 111 7.34 -1.83 -0.32
CA VAL A 111 6.34 -2.16 0.70
C VAL A 111 6.80 -1.61 2.04
N SER A 112 5.97 -0.80 2.70
CA SER A 112 6.23 -0.35 4.07
C SER A 112 5.22 -0.94 5.04
N PHE A 113 5.74 -1.74 5.98
CA PHE A 113 4.99 -2.21 7.14
C PHE A 113 5.09 -1.18 8.27
N VAL A 114 3.95 -0.56 8.56
CA VAL A 114 3.78 0.49 9.60
C VAL A 114 2.96 -0.03 10.78
N GLY A 115 3.02 -1.31 11.00
CA GLY A 115 2.25 -2.08 11.96
C GLY A 115 1.46 -3.20 11.26
N LEU A 116 1.45 -4.38 11.88
CA LEU A 116 0.76 -5.57 11.35
C LEU A 116 -0.76 -5.53 11.57
N GLY A 117 -1.23 -4.55 12.33
CA GLY A 117 -2.64 -4.27 12.55
C GLY A 117 -3.42 -5.41 13.22
N ARG A 118 -4.76 -5.29 13.18
CA ARG A 118 -5.69 -6.24 13.83
C ARG A 118 -5.62 -7.66 13.26
N LEU A 119 -5.10 -7.83 12.05
CA LEU A 119 -5.01 -9.14 11.40
C LEU A 119 -4.11 -10.09 12.20
N PHE A 120 -3.01 -9.56 12.74
CA PHE A 120 -2.04 -10.31 13.54
C PHE A 120 -2.42 -10.42 15.01
N GLY A 121 -3.23 -9.47 15.53
CA GLY A 121 -3.68 -9.45 16.94
C GLY A 121 -4.89 -10.35 17.23
N ASN A 122 -5.74 -10.67 16.25
CA ASN A 122 -6.96 -11.45 16.49
C ASN A 122 -7.07 -12.65 15.55
N LYS A 123 -6.50 -13.77 15.98
CA LYS A 123 -6.54 -15.06 15.26
C LYS A 123 -7.70 -15.97 15.72
N ARG A 124 -8.63 -15.48 16.56
CA ARG A 124 -9.77 -16.26 17.05
C ARG A 124 -10.83 -16.46 15.98
N GLY A 125 -11.34 -17.67 15.85
CA GLY A 125 -12.35 -18.08 14.87
C GLY A 125 -11.79 -18.51 13.51
N TRP A 126 -12.47 -19.48 12.87
CA TRP A 126 -12.02 -20.09 11.62
C TRP A 126 -11.89 -19.11 10.46
N LEU A 127 -12.82 -18.15 10.37
CA LEU A 127 -12.81 -17.12 9.31
C LEU A 127 -11.59 -16.18 9.43
N ASN A 128 -11.25 -15.75 10.64
CA ASN A 128 -10.08 -14.88 10.86
C ASN A 128 -8.79 -15.66 10.55
N LYS A 129 -8.73 -16.95 10.90
CA LYS A 129 -7.59 -17.82 10.58
C LYS A 129 -7.46 -18.04 9.07
N PHE A 130 -8.57 -18.23 8.36
CA PHE A 130 -8.57 -18.33 6.90
C PHE A 130 -8.07 -17.04 6.24
N ILE A 131 -8.60 -15.88 6.63
CA ILE A 131 -8.14 -14.56 6.12
C ILE A 131 -6.66 -14.36 6.41
N PHE A 132 -6.22 -14.67 7.62
CA PHE A 132 -4.81 -14.55 8.02
C PHE A 132 -3.90 -15.39 7.11
N ASN A 133 -4.21 -16.67 6.92
CA ASN A 133 -3.44 -17.55 6.05
C ASN A 133 -3.44 -17.10 4.59
N SER A 134 -4.57 -16.60 4.09
CA SER A 134 -4.68 -16.06 2.74
C SER A 134 -3.78 -14.82 2.56
N VAL A 135 -3.76 -13.91 3.53
CA VAL A 135 -2.88 -12.74 3.52
C VAL A 135 -1.41 -13.15 3.55
N LEU A 136 -1.05 -14.10 4.40
CA LEU A 136 0.33 -14.62 4.47
C LEU A 136 0.77 -15.27 3.15
N SER A 137 -0.12 -16.03 2.50
CA SER A 137 0.18 -16.64 1.20
C SER A 137 0.45 -15.58 0.13
N ILE A 138 -0.37 -14.51 0.10
CA ILE A 138 -0.15 -13.40 -0.82
C ILE A 138 1.15 -12.66 -0.48
N TYR A 139 1.42 -12.38 0.78
CA TYR A 139 2.68 -11.74 1.19
C TYR A 139 3.89 -12.60 0.82
N SER A 140 3.84 -13.90 1.04
CA SER A 140 4.91 -14.82 0.61
C SER A 140 5.15 -14.74 -0.90
N LEU A 141 4.08 -14.68 -1.69
CA LEU A 141 4.18 -14.48 -3.14
C LEU A 141 4.81 -13.14 -3.51
N LEU A 142 4.42 -12.05 -2.83
CA LEU A 142 4.84 -10.70 -3.15
C LEU A 142 6.27 -10.37 -2.67
N LEU A 143 6.69 -10.94 -1.53
CA LEU A 143 7.87 -10.54 -0.80
C LEU A 143 8.99 -11.59 -0.83
N SER A 144 8.81 -12.66 -1.60
CA SER A 144 9.85 -13.67 -1.79
C SER A 144 11.08 -13.11 -2.52
N ALA A 145 12.24 -13.72 -2.34
CA ALA A 145 13.52 -13.33 -2.93
C ALA A 145 13.51 -13.13 -4.47
N LYS A 146 12.52 -13.69 -5.16
CA LYS A 146 12.33 -13.53 -6.61
C LYS A 146 11.44 -12.34 -6.99
N SER A 147 10.98 -11.57 -6.02
CA SER A 147 10.10 -10.41 -6.26
C SER A 147 10.92 -9.14 -6.50
N PRO A 148 10.49 -8.24 -7.38
CA PRO A 148 11.07 -6.91 -7.53
C PRO A 148 10.68 -5.96 -6.39
N ALA A 149 10.30 -6.48 -5.24
CA ALA A 149 9.87 -5.73 -4.07
C ALA A 149 11.05 -5.37 -3.17
N GLN A 150 11.07 -4.11 -2.72
CA GLN A 150 11.86 -3.68 -1.56
C GLN A 150 10.94 -3.63 -0.34
N VAL A 151 11.41 -4.10 0.82
CA VAL A 151 10.59 -4.15 2.04
C VAL A 151 11.19 -3.27 3.11
N ILE A 152 10.36 -2.42 3.71
CA ILE A 152 10.71 -1.51 4.81
C ILE A 152 9.82 -1.87 6.00
N PHE A 153 10.44 -2.00 7.17
CA PHE A 153 9.74 -2.15 8.45
C PHE A 153 10.02 -0.92 9.32
N GLU A 154 8.98 -0.29 9.83
CA GLU A 154 9.11 0.80 10.81
C GLU A 154 9.47 0.26 12.20
N HIS A 155 9.05 -0.98 12.50
CA HIS A 155 9.29 -1.61 13.80
C HIS A 155 9.95 -2.99 13.65
N ASN A 156 11.00 -3.24 14.40
CA ASN A 156 11.69 -4.54 14.43
C ASN A 156 10.75 -5.67 14.89
N ALA A 157 9.76 -5.37 15.74
CA ALA A 157 8.76 -6.34 16.19
C ALA A 157 7.90 -6.87 15.03
N ASP A 158 7.55 -6.02 14.06
CA ASP A 158 6.78 -6.41 12.88
C ASP A 158 7.59 -7.33 11.97
N PHE A 159 8.86 -7.02 11.77
CA PHE A 159 9.79 -7.90 11.05
C PHE A 159 9.91 -9.26 11.75
N ALA A 160 10.15 -9.27 13.05
CA ALA A 160 10.30 -10.51 13.83
C ALA A 160 9.03 -11.38 13.78
N GLU A 161 7.85 -10.76 13.82
CA GLU A 161 6.57 -11.50 13.74
C GLU A 161 6.35 -12.05 12.33
N LEU A 162 6.53 -11.24 11.27
CA LEU A 162 6.35 -11.70 9.88
C LEU A 162 7.37 -12.75 9.46
N ASN A 163 8.62 -12.63 9.92
CA ASN A 163 9.69 -13.57 9.58
C ASN A 163 9.46 -14.99 10.12
N LYS A 164 8.51 -15.17 11.05
CA LYS A 164 8.03 -16.50 11.48
C LYS A 164 7.28 -17.25 10.37
N TYR A 165 6.71 -16.51 9.41
CA TYR A 165 5.81 -17.04 8.38
C TYR A 165 6.34 -16.88 6.96
N ILE A 166 7.17 -15.86 6.72
CA ILE A 166 7.63 -15.48 5.38
C ILE A 166 9.15 -15.38 5.40
N LYS A 167 9.81 -16.06 4.48
CA LYS A 167 11.25 -15.87 4.24
C LYS A 167 11.42 -14.71 3.26
N PHE A 168 11.94 -13.60 3.76
CA PHE A 168 12.35 -12.46 2.93
C PHE A 168 13.66 -12.80 2.19
N GLY A 169 13.79 -12.27 0.98
CA GLY A 169 14.99 -12.41 0.18
C GLY A 169 16.07 -11.41 0.56
#